data_2f02c63c0d03cc7399cda2a18f560b76
#
_entry.id   2f02c63c0d03cc7399cda2a18f560b76
#
_cell.length_a   1.000
_cell.length_b   1.000
_cell.length_c   1.000
_cell.angle_alpha   90.00
_cell.angle_beta   90.00
_cell.angle_gamma   90.00
#
_symmetry.space_group_name_H-M   'P 1'
#
loop_
_entity.id
_entity.type
_entity.pdbx_description
1 polymer ?
#
loop_
_entity_poly.entity_id
_entity_poly.type
_entity_poly.pdbx_seq_one_letter_code
_entity_poly.pdbx_strand_id
1 'polypeptide(L)'
;MCRTTRQGDLAEAAFMLRATEVGLKLARPIGGDVRYDVIVDNGRERCRVQVKSTSSLYRKNVYQVKAARQEHYGNRKAPKAVGYLASEIDFLAAYLVPEKTWYILPHAALRGRKILTLYSAGHAKKGPCAEYLEAWDLLL
;
A
#
# COMPACT_ATOMS: atom_id res chain seq x y z
N MET A 1 9.27 -19.54 7.24
CA MET A 1 8.57 -18.30 6.83
C MET A 1 7.62 -18.62 5.71
N CYS A 2 6.35 -18.21 5.82
CA CYS A 2 5.38 -18.47 4.77
C CYS A 2 5.57 -17.51 3.57
N ARG A 3 5.06 -17.92 2.41
CA ARG A 3 5.20 -17.15 1.17
C ARG A 3 4.65 -15.73 1.29
N THR A 4 3.52 -15.56 1.98
CA THR A 4 2.87 -14.26 2.16
C THR A 4 3.72 -13.29 2.97
N THR A 5 4.36 -13.79 4.04
CA THR A 5 5.25 -12.97 4.87
C THR A 5 6.46 -12.50 4.08
N ARG A 6 7.06 -13.41 3.29
CA ARG A 6 8.20 -13.07 2.45
C ARG A 6 7.85 -11.99 1.43
N GLN A 7 6.69 -12.10 0.80
CA GLN A 7 6.22 -11.08 -0.15
C GLN A 7 6.00 -9.74 0.53
N GLY A 8 5.45 -9.75 1.74
CA GLY A 8 5.26 -8.54 2.52
C GLY A 8 6.59 -7.86 2.85
N ASP A 9 7.58 -8.65 3.29
CA ASP A 9 8.91 -8.13 3.61
C ASP A 9 9.59 -7.54 2.36
N LEU A 10 9.46 -8.23 1.24
CA LEU A 10 9.99 -7.75 -0.03
C LEU A 10 9.37 -6.40 -0.42
N ALA A 11 8.06 -6.28 -0.31
CA ALA A 11 7.36 -5.06 -0.66
C ALA A 11 7.77 -3.90 0.24
N GLU A 12 7.91 -4.13 1.55
CA GLU A 12 8.36 -3.09 2.47
C GLU A 12 9.80 -2.66 2.18
N ALA A 13 10.69 -3.61 1.89
CA ALA A 13 12.07 -3.30 1.52
C ALA A 13 12.12 -2.52 0.21
N ALA A 14 11.32 -2.90 -0.77
CA ALA A 14 11.24 -2.20 -2.05
C ALA A 14 10.71 -0.77 -1.88
N PHE A 15 9.73 -0.59 -0.99
CA PHE A 15 9.21 0.75 -0.67
C PHE A 15 10.30 1.62 -0.06
N MET A 16 11.02 1.09 0.93
CA MET A 16 12.08 1.84 1.60
C MET A 16 13.19 2.23 0.63
N LEU A 17 13.55 1.35 -0.27
CA LEU A 17 14.57 1.65 -1.28
C LEU A 17 14.12 2.80 -2.18
N ARG A 18 12.94 2.67 -2.79
CA ARG A 18 12.43 3.70 -3.70
C ARG A 18 12.21 5.03 -2.99
N ALA A 19 11.64 5.01 -1.80
CA ALA A 19 11.41 6.22 -1.01
C ALA A 19 12.74 6.95 -0.72
N THR A 20 13.77 6.18 -0.39
CA THR A 20 15.11 6.73 -0.14
C THR A 20 15.70 7.32 -1.42
N GLU A 21 15.53 6.63 -2.55
CA GLU A 21 16.01 7.10 -3.85
C GLU A 21 15.40 8.45 -4.25
N VAL A 22 14.12 8.67 -3.92
CA VAL A 22 13.45 9.94 -4.23
C VAL A 22 13.67 11.02 -3.16
N GLY A 23 14.49 10.73 -2.15
CA GLY A 23 14.92 11.73 -1.17
C GLY A 23 14.11 11.81 0.12
N LEU A 24 13.24 10.84 0.37
CA LEU A 24 12.45 10.80 1.60
C LEU A 24 13.25 10.19 2.76
N LYS A 25 12.95 10.65 3.98
CA LYS A 25 13.46 10.03 5.20
C LYS A 25 12.38 9.10 5.76
N LEU A 26 12.81 8.00 6.35
CA LEU A 26 11.89 6.95 6.80
C LEU A 26 12.09 6.65 8.28
N ALA A 27 10.98 6.26 8.92
CA ALA A 27 10.99 5.73 10.28
C ALA A 27 10.00 4.56 10.33
N ARG A 28 10.24 3.63 11.25
CA ARG A 28 9.34 2.48 11.45
C ARG A 28 8.79 2.50 12.87
N PRO A 29 7.54 2.08 13.05
CA PRO A 29 6.97 1.98 14.39
C PRO A 29 7.59 0.81 15.14
N ILE A 30 7.70 0.96 16.45
CA ILE A 30 8.06 -0.13 17.35
C ILE A 30 6.74 -0.72 17.84
N GLY A 31 6.60 -2.04 17.77
CA GLY A 31 5.37 -2.72 18.13
C GLY A 31 4.49 -3.01 16.92
N GLY A 32 3.43 -3.78 17.12
CA GLY A 32 2.58 -4.28 16.04
C GLY A 32 1.13 -3.83 16.09
N ASP A 33 0.80 -2.87 16.96
CA ASP A 33 -0.57 -2.44 17.17
C ASP A 33 -1.02 -1.25 16.31
N VAL A 34 -0.12 -0.74 15.46
CA VAL A 34 -0.45 0.32 14.50
C VAL A 34 -0.74 -0.26 13.12
N ARG A 35 -1.44 0.50 12.29
CA ARG A 35 -1.91 0.03 10.98
C ARG A 35 -1.03 0.47 9.81
N TYR A 36 0.00 1.26 10.07
CA TYR A 36 0.95 1.66 9.05
C TYR A 36 2.26 0.89 9.22
N ASP A 37 3.01 0.75 8.13
CA ASP A 37 4.29 0.05 8.11
C ASP A 37 5.48 0.99 8.22
N VAL A 38 5.35 2.20 7.68
CA VAL A 38 6.45 3.15 7.57
C VAL A 38 5.92 4.57 7.77
N ILE A 39 6.72 5.39 8.43
CA ILE A 39 6.50 6.83 8.47
C ILE A 39 7.45 7.46 7.47
N VAL A 40 6.90 8.30 6.60
CA VAL A 40 7.66 9.03 5.59
C VAL A 40 7.75 10.49 6.02
N ASP A 41 8.98 11.00 6.09
CA ASP A 41 9.26 12.38 6.48
C ASP A 41 9.87 13.10 5.28
N ASN A 42 9.18 14.13 4.79
CA ASN A 42 9.67 14.94 3.66
C ASN A 42 10.29 16.27 4.09
N GLY A 43 10.54 16.44 5.40
CA GLY A 43 11.10 17.66 5.95
C GLY A 43 10.04 18.68 6.41
N ARG A 44 8.81 18.54 5.94
CA ARG A 44 7.69 19.42 6.32
C ARG A 44 6.60 18.64 7.07
N GLU A 45 6.29 17.46 6.58
CA GLU A 45 5.23 16.62 7.11
C GLU A 45 5.74 15.20 7.32
N ARG A 46 5.03 14.47 8.17
CA ARG A 46 5.25 13.05 8.39
C ARG A 46 3.97 12.31 8.06
N CYS A 47 4.08 11.36 7.14
CA CYS A 47 2.93 10.60 6.65
C CYS A 47 3.06 9.13 7.03
N ARG A 48 1.95 8.57 7.49
CA ARG A 48 1.87 7.13 7.81
C ARG A 48 1.50 6.37 6.55
N VAL A 49 2.33 5.42 6.16
CA VAL A 49 2.15 4.66 4.92
C VAL A 49 1.96 3.18 5.23
N GLN A 50 0.90 2.60 4.69
CA GLN A 50 0.67 1.15 4.68
C GLN A 50 1.10 0.62 3.34
N VAL A 51 1.96 -0.41 3.35
CA VAL A 51 2.46 -1.04 2.13
C VAL A 51 1.68 -2.32 1.85
N LYS A 52 1.17 -2.45 0.65
CA LYS A 52 0.47 -3.63 0.16
C LYS A 52 1.08 -4.08 -1.16
N SER A 53 0.91 -5.35 -1.50
CA SER A 53 1.49 -5.88 -2.73
C SER A 53 0.63 -6.97 -3.34
N THR A 54 0.85 -7.22 -4.62
CA THR A 54 0.30 -8.37 -5.32
C THR A 54 1.35 -8.91 -6.28
N SER A 55 1.39 -10.24 -6.43
CA SER A 55 2.37 -10.92 -7.28
C SER A 55 1.77 -11.53 -8.53
N SER A 56 0.45 -11.45 -8.71
CA SER A 56 -0.21 -12.07 -9.86
C SER A 56 -1.35 -11.22 -10.39
N LEU A 57 -1.57 -11.34 -11.71
CA LEU A 57 -2.67 -10.67 -12.37
C LEU A 57 -4.01 -11.26 -11.92
N TYR A 58 -5.00 -10.43 -11.76
CA TYR A 58 -6.40 -10.81 -11.57
C TYR A 58 -7.03 -11.18 -12.91
N ARG A 59 -6.74 -10.38 -13.93
CA ARG A 59 -7.09 -10.62 -15.33
C ARG A 59 -6.07 -9.86 -16.20
N LYS A 60 -6.17 -9.97 -17.53
CA LYS A 60 -5.19 -9.34 -18.43
C LYS A 60 -5.00 -7.85 -18.10
N ASN A 61 -3.76 -7.47 -17.82
CA ASN A 61 -3.33 -6.10 -17.50
C ASN A 61 -3.98 -5.50 -16.25
N VAL A 62 -4.59 -6.33 -15.39
CA VAL A 62 -5.31 -5.85 -14.20
C VAL A 62 -4.87 -6.62 -12.97
N TYR A 63 -4.54 -5.88 -11.92
CA TYR A 63 -4.20 -6.41 -10.60
C TYR A 63 -5.27 -6.04 -9.60
N GLN A 64 -5.42 -6.85 -8.56
CA GLN A 64 -6.20 -6.48 -7.38
C GLN A 64 -5.30 -6.50 -6.16
N VAL A 65 -5.42 -5.46 -5.35
CA VAL A 65 -4.65 -5.29 -4.12
C VAL A 65 -5.63 -5.08 -2.98
N LYS A 66 -5.41 -5.79 -1.88
CA LYS A 66 -6.24 -5.61 -0.69
C LYS A 66 -5.95 -4.26 -0.04
N ALA A 67 -7.01 -3.48 0.19
CA ALA A 67 -6.94 -2.20 0.87
C ALA A 67 -7.70 -2.28 2.20
N ALA A 68 -7.47 -3.37 2.93
CA ALA A 68 -8.18 -3.65 4.18
C ALA A 68 -7.26 -4.37 5.15
N ARG A 69 -7.58 -4.20 6.44
CA ARG A 69 -6.94 -4.95 7.52
C ARG A 69 -7.90 -6.00 8.04
N GLN A 70 -7.36 -7.01 8.70
CA GLN A 70 -8.17 -8.04 9.34
C GLN A 70 -8.47 -7.63 10.77
N GLU A 71 -9.72 -7.75 11.18
CA GLU A 71 -10.15 -7.44 12.55
C GLU A 71 -10.82 -8.67 13.15
N HIS A 72 -10.37 -9.02 14.36
CA HIS A 72 -10.89 -10.18 15.09
C HIS A 72 -11.87 -9.70 16.17
N TYR A 73 -13.08 -10.24 16.14
CA TYR A 73 -14.13 -9.88 17.09
C TYR A 73 -14.46 -11.06 17.99
N GLY A 74 -13.96 -11.04 19.22
CA GLY A 74 -14.33 -12.01 20.24
C GLY A 74 -14.26 -13.47 19.77
N ASN A 75 -15.40 -14.16 19.82
CA ASN A 75 -15.48 -15.58 19.51
C ASN A 75 -15.67 -15.89 18.01
N ARG A 76 -15.54 -14.93 17.12
CA ARG A 76 -15.68 -15.19 15.69
C ARG A 76 -14.55 -16.07 15.20
N LYS A 77 -14.93 -17.10 14.42
CA LYS A 77 -13.96 -18.06 13.85
C LYS A 77 -13.14 -17.42 12.74
N ALA A 78 -13.71 -16.46 12.00
CA ALA A 78 -13.03 -15.81 10.88
C ALA A 78 -12.87 -14.31 11.15
N PRO A 79 -11.71 -13.72 10.83
CA PRO A 79 -11.53 -12.28 10.92
C PRO A 79 -12.39 -11.57 9.89
N LYS A 80 -12.79 -10.35 10.20
CA LYS A 80 -13.53 -9.50 9.26
C LYS A 80 -12.57 -8.54 8.59
N ALA A 81 -12.68 -8.41 7.27
CA ALA A 81 -11.93 -7.41 6.52
C ALA A 81 -12.54 -6.03 6.73
N VAL A 82 -11.73 -5.07 7.15
CA VAL A 82 -12.17 -3.71 7.45
C VAL A 82 -11.27 -2.73 6.72
N GLY A 83 -11.87 -1.75 6.03
CA GLY A 83 -11.12 -0.70 5.35
C GLY A 83 -10.34 0.16 6.34
N TYR A 84 -9.25 0.76 5.88
CA TYR A 84 -8.44 1.64 6.72
C TYR A 84 -9.15 2.95 6.99
N LEU A 85 -9.03 3.45 8.23
CA LEU A 85 -9.57 4.74 8.64
C LEU A 85 -8.54 5.84 8.40
N ALA A 86 -9.01 7.07 8.21
CA ALA A 86 -8.13 8.23 8.06
C ALA A 86 -7.25 8.46 9.29
N SER A 87 -7.70 8.00 10.46
CA SER A 87 -6.93 8.06 11.70
C SER A 87 -5.81 7.02 11.77
N GLU A 88 -5.81 6.05 10.87
CA GLU A 88 -4.87 4.92 10.89
C GLU A 88 -3.73 5.09 9.90
N ILE A 89 -4.01 5.58 8.69
CA ILE A 89 -3.01 5.77 7.63
C ILE A 89 -3.28 7.06 6.86
N ASP A 90 -2.23 7.61 6.28
CA ASP A 90 -2.34 8.77 5.40
C ASP A 90 -2.26 8.36 3.94
N PHE A 91 -1.48 7.32 3.64
CA PHE A 91 -1.29 6.79 2.29
C PHE A 91 -1.28 5.27 2.31
N LEU A 92 -1.73 4.69 1.21
CA LEU A 92 -1.52 3.28 0.91
C LEU A 92 -0.60 3.20 -0.31
N ALA A 93 0.50 2.47 -0.17
CA ALA A 93 1.43 2.24 -1.28
C ALA A 93 1.24 0.81 -1.76
N ALA A 94 0.81 0.66 -3.00
CA ALA A 94 0.52 -0.64 -3.60
C ALA A 94 1.61 -1.03 -4.59
N TYR A 95 2.23 -2.17 -4.36
CA TYR A 95 3.34 -2.66 -5.17
C TYR A 95 2.89 -3.79 -6.10
N LEU A 96 3.05 -3.59 -7.40
CA LEU A 96 2.83 -4.63 -8.41
C LEU A 96 4.17 -5.34 -8.60
N VAL A 97 4.35 -6.45 -7.89
CA VAL A 97 5.64 -7.15 -7.82
C VAL A 97 6.22 -7.51 -9.18
N PRO A 98 5.44 -8.11 -10.13
CA PRO A 98 6.01 -8.54 -11.42
C PRO A 98 6.58 -7.42 -12.26
N GLU A 99 6.05 -6.22 -12.15
CA GLU A 99 6.53 -5.09 -12.95
C GLU A 99 7.26 -4.03 -12.12
N LYS A 100 7.46 -4.28 -10.83
CA LYS A 100 8.16 -3.37 -9.90
C LYS A 100 7.59 -1.95 -9.97
N THR A 101 6.27 -1.86 -10.05
CA THR A 101 5.54 -0.60 -10.21
C THR A 101 4.77 -0.27 -8.95
N TRP A 102 4.71 1.02 -8.61
CA TRP A 102 4.02 1.51 -7.43
C TRP A 102 2.81 2.36 -7.78
N TYR A 103 1.76 2.22 -6.98
CA TYR A 103 0.67 3.18 -6.90
C TYR A 103 0.72 3.82 -5.52
N ILE A 104 0.73 5.14 -5.47
CA ILE A 104 0.76 5.89 -4.20
C ILE A 104 -0.59 6.59 -4.05
N LEU A 105 -1.41 6.09 -3.11
CA LEU A 105 -2.79 6.53 -2.96
C LEU A 105 -3.00 7.23 -1.62
N PRO A 106 -3.44 8.50 -1.62
CA PRO A 106 -3.90 9.14 -0.38
C PRO A 106 -5.07 8.35 0.20
N HIS A 107 -5.23 8.35 1.50
CA HIS A 107 -6.33 7.65 2.14
C HIS A 107 -7.70 7.99 1.52
N ALA A 108 -7.93 9.27 1.20
CA ALA A 108 -9.19 9.71 0.60
C ALA A 108 -9.49 9.00 -0.73
N ALA A 109 -8.46 8.59 -1.47
CA ALA A 109 -8.63 7.90 -2.75
C ALA A 109 -9.15 6.47 -2.59
N LEU A 110 -9.03 5.89 -1.39
CA LEU A 110 -9.50 4.52 -1.14
C LEU A 110 -11.03 4.44 -1.12
N ARG A 111 -11.70 5.52 -0.71
CA ARG A 111 -13.16 5.64 -0.68
C ARG A 111 -13.85 4.49 0.06
N GLY A 112 -13.23 3.99 1.14
CA GLY A 112 -13.76 2.88 1.92
C GLY A 112 -13.68 1.53 1.24
N ARG A 113 -13.04 1.42 0.07
CA ARG A 113 -12.91 0.15 -0.65
C ARG A 113 -11.97 -0.79 0.10
N LYS A 114 -12.28 -2.07 0.04
CA LYS A 114 -11.46 -3.12 0.64
C LYS A 114 -10.54 -3.79 -0.37
N ILE A 115 -10.81 -3.56 -1.66
CA ILE A 115 -10.01 -4.08 -2.77
C ILE A 115 -9.85 -2.95 -3.79
N LEU A 116 -8.61 -2.76 -4.23
CA LEU A 116 -8.29 -1.80 -5.28
C LEU A 116 -8.03 -2.55 -6.58
N THR A 117 -8.58 -2.04 -7.67
CA THR A 117 -8.30 -2.53 -9.01
C THR A 117 -7.28 -1.59 -9.65
N LEU A 118 -6.10 -2.13 -9.97
CA LEU A 118 -4.98 -1.35 -10.48
C LEU A 118 -4.53 -1.92 -11.83
N TYR A 119 -4.31 -1.06 -12.79
CA TYR A 119 -3.89 -1.49 -14.12
C TYR A 119 -2.36 -1.56 -14.22
N SER A 120 -1.89 -2.48 -15.03
CA SER A 120 -0.48 -2.57 -15.44
C SER A 120 -0.03 -1.21 -15.97
N ALA A 121 1.24 -0.83 -15.74
CA ALA A 121 1.75 0.51 -16.09
C ALA A 121 1.48 0.92 -17.54
N GLY A 122 1.63 0.00 -18.49
CA GLY A 122 1.35 0.27 -19.90
C GLY A 122 -0.11 0.55 -20.24
N HIS A 123 -1.02 0.26 -19.31
CA HIS A 123 -2.47 0.40 -19.49
C HIS A 123 -3.11 1.30 -18.42
N ALA A 124 -2.31 1.96 -17.60
CA ALA A 124 -2.80 2.70 -16.43
C ALA A 124 -3.77 3.83 -16.80
N LYS A 125 -3.61 4.46 -17.95
CA LYS A 125 -4.47 5.55 -18.40
C LYS A 125 -5.95 5.17 -18.48
N LYS A 126 -6.24 3.87 -18.59
CA LYS A 126 -7.60 3.35 -18.67
C LYS A 126 -8.16 2.94 -17.32
N GLY A 127 -7.33 2.99 -16.28
CA GLY A 127 -7.68 2.51 -14.94
C GLY A 127 -8.21 3.58 -14.02
N PRO A 128 -8.94 3.18 -12.98
CA PRO A 128 -9.58 4.12 -12.04
C PRO A 128 -8.59 4.88 -11.15
N CYS A 129 -7.37 4.37 -10.99
CA CYS A 129 -6.35 4.98 -10.12
C CYS A 129 -5.16 5.51 -10.92
N ALA A 130 -5.37 5.83 -12.21
CA ALA A 130 -4.29 6.22 -13.12
C ALA A 130 -3.43 7.37 -12.61
N GLU A 131 -4.03 8.33 -11.95
CA GLU A 131 -3.33 9.52 -11.42
C GLU A 131 -2.36 9.18 -10.29
N TYR A 132 -2.49 8.01 -9.69
CA TYR A 132 -1.65 7.60 -8.56
C TYR A 132 -0.48 6.69 -8.96
N LEU A 133 -0.38 6.38 -10.25
CA LEU A 133 0.74 5.57 -10.77
C LEU A 133 2.05 6.31 -10.56
N GLU A 134 2.98 5.69 -9.82
CA GLU A 134 4.29 6.27 -9.48
C GLU A 134 4.19 7.71 -8.96
N ALA A 135 3.13 8.01 -8.21
CA ALA A 135 2.84 9.35 -7.73
C ALA A 135 3.62 9.68 -6.44
N TRP A 136 4.92 9.46 -6.46
CA TRP A 136 5.82 9.73 -5.34
C TRP A 136 5.85 11.21 -4.96
N ASP A 137 5.55 12.10 -5.91
CA ASP A 137 5.47 13.53 -5.68
C ASP A 137 4.44 13.89 -4.61
N LEU A 138 3.43 13.05 -4.40
CA LEU A 138 2.45 13.28 -3.35
C LEU A 138 3.06 13.17 -1.94
N LEU A 139 4.18 12.49 -1.82
CA LEU A 139 4.90 12.32 -0.55
C LEU A 139 6.03 13.33 -0.36
N LEU A 140 6.40 14.05 -1.41
CA LEU A 140 7.53 14.99 -1.39
C LEU A 140 7.19 16.37 -0.83
#